data_eaf409781e95551a250a93e8c860778c
#
_entry.id   eaf409781e95551a250a93e8c860778c
#
_cell.length_a   1.000
_cell.length_b   1.000
_cell.length_c   1.000
_cell.angle_alpha   90.00
_cell.angle_beta   90.00
_cell.angle_gamma   90.00
#
_symmetry.space_group_name_H-M   'P 1'
#
loop_
_entity.id
_entity.type
_entity.pdbx_description
1 polymer ?
#
loop_
_entity_poly.entity_id
_entity_poly.type
_entity_poly.pdbx_seq_one_letter_code
_entity_poly.pdbx_strand_id
1 'polypeptide(L)'
;MLEVTPVKAFKDNFIWMLHNPGSETAVAVDPGESAPVLAWLEQRGLRLSAILITHKHIDHTGGVMDLQFAFPGIAVLGPANEPIRGIKVRVKEGEHPEIPGLQADFTVLEVPGHTEGHIAYFGEGLLFCGDTLFSAGCGGIFGGTHEQMHASLQRIAALPADTLVYCAHEYTLANLGFAKWVEPESEAILRREQEVKALLAQGENTVPSILQTELETNPFLRVGTPAVQAAAERYVGHALGSGAEVFTAIRRWKDREYD
;
A
#
# COMPACT_ATOMS: atom_id res chain seq x y z
N MET A 1 -5.35 -14.97 15.92
CA MET A 1 -5.35 -13.72 15.12
C MET A 1 -4.01 -13.68 14.40
N LEU A 2 -3.99 -13.36 13.12
CA LEU A 2 -2.77 -13.24 12.34
C LEU A 2 -1.89 -12.10 12.90
N GLU A 3 -0.61 -12.34 13.07
CA GLU A 3 0.36 -11.32 13.47
C GLU A 3 1.04 -10.72 12.24
N VAL A 4 1.09 -9.39 12.18
CA VAL A 4 1.75 -8.64 11.10
C VAL A 4 2.81 -7.73 11.69
N THR A 5 4.04 -7.89 11.24
CA THR A 5 5.21 -7.14 11.74
C THR A 5 5.85 -6.35 10.59
N PRO A 6 6.08 -5.03 10.75
CA PRO A 6 6.87 -4.26 9.79
C PRO A 6 8.35 -4.60 9.90
N VAL A 7 8.98 -4.86 8.77
CA VAL A 7 10.43 -4.95 8.62
C VAL A 7 10.87 -3.82 7.71
N LYS A 8 11.68 -2.89 8.23
CA LYS A 8 12.16 -1.73 7.47
C LYS A 8 13.20 -2.19 6.44
N ALA A 9 13.09 -1.66 5.24
CA ALA A 9 13.99 -1.89 4.13
C ALA A 9 14.27 -0.56 3.41
N PHE A 10 15.40 -0.47 2.74
CA PHE A 10 15.85 0.76 2.08
C PHE A 10 15.78 1.99 3.01
N LYS A 11 15.22 3.10 2.51
CA LYS A 11 15.08 4.35 3.27
C LYS A 11 13.74 4.44 3.99
N ASP A 12 12.67 3.99 3.35
CA ASP A 12 11.29 4.22 3.78
C ASP A 12 10.32 3.06 3.47
N ASN A 13 10.80 1.94 2.90
CA ASN A 13 9.98 0.78 2.59
C ASN A 13 9.66 -0.05 3.84
N PHE A 14 8.47 -0.65 3.82
CA PHE A 14 8.07 -1.72 4.72
C PHE A 14 7.92 -3.04 3.97
N ILE A 15 8.59 -4.07 4.46
CA ILE A 15 8.29 -5.46 4.15
C ILE A 15 7.37 -5.96 5.26
N TRP A 16 6.19 -6.46 4.92
CA TRP A 16 5.25 -6.95 5.94
C TRP A 16 5.45 -8.44 6.16
N MET A 17 5.81 -8.81 7.40
CA MET A 17 5.97 -10.21 7.79
C MET A 17 4.70 -10.69 8.49
N LEU A 18 4.09 -11.76 7.95
CA LEU A 18 2.87 -12.35 8.45
C LEU A 18 3.16 -13.72 9.05
N HIS A 19 2.65 -14.01 10.24
CA HIS A 19 2.68 -15.38 10.78
C HIS A 19 1.52 -15.65 11.74
N ASN A 20 1.13 -16.91 11.84
CA ASN A 20 0.15 -17.35 12.82
C ASN A 20 0.85 -17.64 14.15
N PRO A 21 0.30 -17.22 15.31
CA PRO A 21 0.86 -17.58 16.61
C PRO A 21 1.08 -19.08 16.76
N GLY A 22 2.29 -19.46 17.18
CA GLY A 22 2.68 -20.85 17.32
C GLY A 22 3.08 -21.58 16.02
N SER A 23 3.03 -20.89 14.86
CA SER A 23 3.58 -21.41 13.60
C SER A 23 5.10 -21.35 13.59
N GLU A 24 5.72 -22.32 12.90
CA GLU A 24 7.18 -22.30 12.60
C GLU A 24 7.49 -21.56 11.29
N THR A 25 6.47 -21.03 10.62
CA THR A 25 6.62 -20.39 9.31
C THR A 25 6.04 -18.99 9.28
N ALA A 26 6.58 -18.17 8.39
CA ALA A 26 6.11 -16.83 8.10
C ALA A 26 6.03 -16.58 6.59
N VAL A 27 5.29 -15.55 6.21
CA VAL A 27 5.10 -15.06 4.85
C VAL A 27 5.61 -13.62 4.76
N ALA A 28 6.29 -13.27 3.68
CA ALA A 28 6.75 -11.90 3.42
C ALA A 28 5.91 -11.27 2.31
N VAL A 29 5.48 -10.02 2.49
CA VAL A 29 4.85 -9.21 1.46
C VAL A 29 5.85 -8.17 0.96
N ASP A 30 6.04 -8.12 -0.36
CA ASP A 30 6.89 -7.17 -1.07
C ASP A 30 8.34 -7.08 -0.53
N PRO A 31 9.08 -8.21 -0.46
CA PRO A 31 10.45 -8.18 0.04
C PRO A 31 11.42 -7.59 -0.99
N GLY A 32 11.53 -6.25 -1.00
CA GLY A 32 12.48 -5.54 -1.86
C GLY A 32 13.95 -5.84 -1.53
N GLU A 33 14.24 -6.18 -0.27
CA GLU A 33 15.54 -6.64 0.20
C GLU A 33 15.42 -7.98 0.93
N SER A 34 16.36 -8.90 0.69
CA SER A 34 16.39 -10.21 1.37
C SER A 34 16.97 -10.14 2.78
N ALA A 35 18.00 -9.34 3.01
CA ALA A 35 18.75 -9.31 4.25
C ALA A 35 17.90 -8.98 5.49
N PRO A 36 17.02 -7.95 5.49
CA PRO A 36 16.15 -7.67 6.62
C PRO A 36 15.18 -8.82 6.94
N VAL A 37 14.66 -9.49 5.90
CA VAL A 37 13.75 -10.65 6.05
C VAL A 37 14.48 -11.81 6.71
N LEU A 38 15.69 -12.15 6.25
CA LEU A 38 16.51 -13.22 6.80
C LEU A 38 16.83 -12.97 8.27
N ALA A 39 17.24 -11.76 8.63
CA ALA A 39 17.52 -11.36 10.00
C ALA A 39 16.29 -11.47 10.91
N TRP A 40 15.12 -11.04 10.43
CA TRP A 40 13.87 -11.14 11.18
C TRP A 40 13.45 -12.59 11.45
N LEU A 41 13.61 -13.46 10.43
CA LEU A 41 13.32 -14.91 10.54
C LEU A 41 14.26 -15.59 11.52
N GLU A 42 15.57 -15.32 11.43
CA GLU A 42 16.59 -15.89 12.31
C GLU A 42 16.32 -15.54 13.78
N GLN A 43 16.04 -14.26 14.07
CA GLN A 43 15.75 -13.81 15.45
C GLN A 43 14.55 -14.52 16.09
N ARG A 44 13.60 -15.02 15.27
CA ARG A 44 12.38 -15.67 15.74
C ARG A 44 12.39 -17.18 15.60
N GLY A 45 13.42 -17.74 15.00
CA GLY A 45 13.52 -19.19 14.72
C GLY A 45 12.46 -19.64 13.71
N LEU A 46 11.99 -18.74 12.83
CA LEU A 46 10.96 -19.01 11.82
C LEU A 46 11.59 -19.30 10.46
N ARG A 47 10.83 -19.97 9.59
CA ARG A 47 11.19 -20.24 8.19
C ARG A 47 10.23 -19.51 7.27
N LEU A 48 10.75 -19.02 6.14
CA LEU A 48 9.90 -18.46 5.10
C LEU A 48 9.15 -19.59 4.35
N SER A 49 7.83 -19.47 4.23
CA SER A 49 6.97 -20.44 3.53
C SER A 49 6.45 -19.90 2.19
N ALA A 50 6.18 -18.58 2.13
CA ALA A 50 5.70 -17.93 0.91
C ALA A 50 6.12 -16.46 0.85
N ILE A 51 6.04 -15.91 -0.36
CA ILE A 51 6.18 -14.48 -0.65
C ILE A 51 4.93 -14.04 -1.42
N LEU A 52 4.36 -12.91 -1.03
CA LEU A 52 3.29 -12.22 -1.75
C LEU A 52 3.86 -10.96 -2.39
N ILE A 53 3.59 -10.76 -3.68
CA ILE A 53 4.04 -9.59 -4.44
C ILE A 53 2.83 -8.82 -4.93
N THR A 54 2.85 -7.50 -4.73
CA THR A 54 1.78 -6.62 -5.20
C THR A 54 2.03 -6.11 -6.62
N HIS A 55 3.27 -5.77 -6.97
CA HIS A 55 3.63 -5.25 -8.29
C HIS A 55 5.14 -5.41 -8.60
N LYS A 56 5.56 -4.97 -9.79
CA LYS A 56 6.87 -5.32 -10.39
C LYS A 56 8.07 -4.47 -9.96
N HIS A 57 7.90 -3.37 -9.25
CA HIS A 57 9.03 -2.50 -8.94
C HIS A 57 10.09 -3.21 -8.09
N ILE A 58 11.33 -2.81 -8.28
CA ILE A 58 12.47 -3.53 -7.72
C ILE A 58 12.53 -3.46 -6.19
N ASP A 59 12.05 -2.38 -5.61
CA ASP A 59 11.96 -2.18 -4.17
C ASP A 59 10.85 -3.02 -3.49
N HIS A 60 10.04 -3.76 -4.28
CA HIS A 60 9.10 -4.78 -3.83
C HIS A 60 9.54 -6.20 -4.19
N THR A 61 10.41 -6.35 -5.18
CA THR A 61 10.75 -7.67 -5.75
C THR A 61 12.23 -8.03 -5.66
N GLY A 62 13.10 -7.07 -5.30
CA GLY A 62 14.54 -7.24 -5.37
C GLY A 62 15.09 -8.38 -4.51
N GLY A 63 14.49 -8.67 -3.36
CA GLY A 63 14.89 -9.75 -2.46
C GLY A 63 14.38 -11.15 -2.85
N VAL A 64 13.44 -11.26 -3.80
CA VAL A 64 12.74 -12.50 -4.12
C VAL A 64 13.68 -13.64 -4.49
N MET A 65 14.65 -13.39 -5.38
CA MET A 65 15.55 -14.43 -5.89
C MET A 65 16.49 -14.96 -4.80
N ASP A 66 17.00 -14.07 -3.93
CA ASP A 66 17.87 -14.45 -2.83
C ASP A 66 17.10 -15.25 -1.78
N LEU A 67 15.85 -14.84 -1.48
CA LEU A 67 14.98 -15.58 -0.56
C LEU A 67 14.59 -16.96 -1.13
N GLN A 68 14.36 -17.08 -2.44
CA GLN A 68 14.15 -18.39 -3.06
C GLN A 68 15.39 -19.27 -3.02
N PHE A 69 16.57 -18.69 -3.08
CA PHE A 69 17.84 -19.42 -2.92
C PHE A 69 18.02 -19.89 -1.47
N ALA A 70 17.75 -19.03 -0.49
CA ALA A 70 17.85 -19.35 0.93
C ALA A 70 16.80 -20.40 1.39
N PHE A 71 15.59 -20.37 0.79
CA PHE A 71 14.48 -21.27 1.08
C PHE A 71 13.98 -21.95 -0.18
N PRO A 72 14.68 -23.01 -0.69
CA PRO A 72 14.28 -23.68 -1.90
C PRO A 72 12.86 -24.26 -1.79
N GLY A 73 12.06 -24.02 -2.82
CA GLY A 73 10.71 -24.56 -2.90
C GLY A 73 9.60 -23.62 -2.39
N ILE A 74 9.90 -22.50 -1.76
CA ILE A 74 8.85 -21.56 -1.30
C ILE A 74 7.93 -21.14 -2.43
N ALA A 75 6.67 -20.89 -2.09
CA ALA A 75 5.71 -20.30 -2.99
C ALA A 75 6.00 -18.79 -3.16
N VAL A 76 5.90 -18.29 -4.38
CA VAL A 76 5.94 -16.85 -4.68
C VAL A 76 4.69 -16.54 -5.48
N LEU A 77 3.76 -15.83 -4.86
CA LEU A 77 2.49 -15.41 -5.44
C LEU A 77 2.62 -13.97 -5.90
N GLY A 78 2.04 -13.65 -7.04
CA GLY A 78 2.05 -12.27 -7.54
C GLY A 78 1.19 -12.10 -8.79
N PRO A 79 1.04 -10.84 -9.27
CA PRO A 79 0.12 -10.50 -10.33
C PRO A 79 0.38 -11.28 -11.62
N ALA A 80 -0.72 -11.78 -12.23
CA ALA A 80 -0.64 -12.51 -13.50
C ALA A 80 -0.16 -11.62 -14.66
N ASN A 81 -0.48 -10.34 -14.58
CA ASN A 81 -0.29 -9.38 -15.67
C ASN A 81 0.99 -8.54 -15.56
N GLU A 82 1.93 -8.92 -14.68
CA GLU A 82 3.22 -8.23 -14.56
C GLU A 82 4.42 -9.15 -14.83
N PRO A 83 5.49 -8.64 -15.46
CA PRO A 83 6.69 -9.40 -15.79
C PRO A 83 7.63 -9.49 -14.58
N ILE A 84 7.24 -10.20 -13.52
CA ILE A 84 8.04 -10.36 -12.30
C ILE A 84 8.79 -11.68 -12.34
N ARG A 85 10.10 -11.61 -12.11
CA ARG A 85 10.95 -12.79 -12.03
C ARG A 85 10.74 -13.54 -10.72
N GLY A 86 10.69 -14.86 -10.77
CA GLY A 86 10.58 -15.70 -9.58
C GLY A 86 9.14 -16.06 -9.17
N ILE A 87 8.11 -15.40 -9.71
CA ILE A 87 6.71 -15.79 -9.45
C ILE A 87 6.48 -17.25 -9.91
N LYS A 88 5.91 -18.04 -9.01
CA LYS A 88 5.49 -19.43 -9.26
C LYS A 88 3.98 -19.57 -9.38
N VAL A 89 3.24 -18.75 -8.64
CA VAL A 89 1.77 -18.73 -8.65
C VAL A 89 1.31 -17.35 -9.10
N ARG A 90 0.70 -17.32 -10.28
CA ARG A 90 0.14 -16.09 -10.85
C ARG A 90 -1.32 -15.97 -10.45
N VAL A 91 -1.65 -14.84 -9.79
CA VAL A 91 -2.98 -14.59 -9.25
C VAL A 91 -3.67 -13.42 -9.94
N LYS A 92 -5.01 -13.45 -9.94
CA LYS A 92 -5.88 -12.48 -10.61
C LYS A 92 -7.01 -12.03 -9.70
N GLU A 93 -7.75 -11.06 -10.18
CA GLU A 93 -8.98 -10.54 -9.58
C GLU A 93 -9.91 -11.64 -9.04
N GLY A 94 -10.33 -11.48 -7.78
CA GLY A 94 -11.29 -12.32 -7.10
C GLY A 94 -10.82 -13.72 -6.71
N GLU A 95 -9.56 -14.07 -7.01
CA GLU A 95 -9.01 -15.35 -6.57
C GLU A 95 -8.69 -15.33 -5.07
N HIS A 96 -8.80 -16.51 -4.45
CA HIS A 96 -8.45 -16.81 -3.05
C HIS A 96 -7.31 -17.83 -3.05
N PRO A 97 -6.07 -17.42 -3.27
CA PRO A 97 -4.96 -18.35 -3.36
C PRO A 97 -4.65 -18.96 -2.00
N GLU A 98 -4.38 -20.27 -1.99
CA GLU A 98 -3.76 -20.88 -0.82
C GLU A 98 -2.36 -20.31 -0.61
N ILE A 99 -2.09 -19.78 0.59
CA ILE A 99 -0.78 -19.23 0.99
C ILE A 99 -0.12 -20.22 1.95
N PRO A 100 0.90 -21.00 1.48
CA PRO A 100 1.52 -22.01 2.30
C PRO A 100 2.07 -21.47 3.62
N GLY A 101 1.70 -22.12 4.72
CA GLY A 101 2.14 -21.72 6.07
C GLY A 101 1.32 -20.59 6.71
N LEU A 102 0.30 -20.09 6.05
CA LEU A 102 -0.60 -19.06 6.58
C LEU A 102 -2.03 -19.61 6.71
N GLN A 103 -2.62 -19.48 7.89
CA GLN A 103 -4.03 -19.80 8.14
C GLN A 103 -4.86 -18.50 8.06
N ALA A 104 -5.01 -18.00 6.86
CA ALA A 104 -5.77 -16.79 6.57
C ALA A 104 -6.27 -16.85 5.12
N ASP A 105 -7.44 -16.25 4.87
CA ASP A 105 -8.03 -16.16 3.54
C ASP A 105 -7.90 -14.73 3.01
N PHE A 106 -7.27 -14.59 1.85
CA PHE A 106 -7.10 -13.31 1.18
C PHE A 106 -7.69 -13.37 -0.23
N THR A 107 -8.54 -12.39 -0.52
CA THR A 107 -9.01 -12.11 -1.89
C THR A 107 -8.00 -11.23 -2.61
N VAL A 108 -7.68 -11.58 -3.82
CA VAL A 108 -6.87 -10.74 -4.72
C VAL A 108 -7.74 -9.66 -5.34
N LEU A 109 -7.32 -8.41 -5.24
CA LEU A 109 -7.95 -7.25 -5.88
C LEU A 109 -7.00 -6.68 -6.94
N GLU A 110 -7.42 -6.62 -8.20
CA GLU A 110 -6.69 -5.85 -9.21
C GLU A 110 -6.92 -4.36 -8.96
N VAL A 111 -5.83 -3.62 -8.75
CA VAL A 111 -5.82 -2.19 -8.42
C VAL A 111 -4.84 -1.43 -9.31
N PRO A 112 -5.07 -1.46 -10.65
CA PRO A 112 -4.20 -0.80 -11.61
C PRO A 112 -4.16 0.71 -11.40
N GLY A 113 -3.03 1.32 -11.74
CA GLY A 113 -2.83 2.77 -11.66
C GLY A 113 -1.37 3.10 -11.43
N HIS A 114 -0.79 2.73 -10.30
CA HIS A 114 0.64 2.86 -10.05
C HIS A 114 1.44 2.05 -11.08
N THR A 115 1.11 0.79 -11.23
CA THR A 115 1.49 -0.01 -12.40
C THR A 115 0.22 -0.59 -13.04
N GLU A 116 0.35 -1.08 -14.29
CA GLU A 116 -0.78 -1.57 -15.07
C GLU A 116 -1.38 -2.87 -14.52
N GLY A 117 -0.55 -3.72 -13.90
CA GLY A 117 -0.96 -5.01 -13.35
C GLY A 117 -0.93 -5.09 -11.83
N HIS A 118 -0.91 -3.95 -11.13
CA HIS A 118 -0.85 -3.91 -9.67
C HIS A 118 -2.04 -4.62 -9.02
N ILE A 119 -1.76 -5.42 -7.96
CA ILE A 119 -2.78 -6.10 -7.16
C ILE A 119 -2.63 -5.74 -5.67
N ALA A 120 -3.70 -5.95 -4.93
CA ALA A 120 -3.70 -5.92 -3.48
C ALA A 120 -4.24 -7.25 -2.93
N TYR A 121 -3.89 -7.58 -1.68
CA TYR A 121 -4.41 -8.72 -0.96
C TYR A 121 -5.30 -8.22 0.18
N PHE A 122 -6.58 -8.57 0.15
CA PHE A 122 -7.57 -8.17 1.16
C PHE A 122 -8.16 -9.38 1.87
N GLY A 123 -8.08 -9.43 3.19
CA GLY A 123 -8.64 -10.50 4.01
C GLY A 123 -8.38 -10.27 5.50
N GLU A 124 -9.12 -10.94 6.36
CA GLU A 124 -8.96 -10.84 7.82
C GLU A 124 -9.05 -9.40 8.39
N GLY A 125 -9.70 -8.47 7.67
CA GLY A 125 -9.71 -7.04 8.00
C GLY A 125 -8.42 -6.29 7.66
N LEU A 126 -7.53 -6.89 6.88
CA LEU A 126 -6.21 -6.37 6.48
C LEU A 126 -6.19 -6.13 4.97
N LEU A 127 -5.54 -5.07 4.54
CA LEU A 127 -5.30 -4.75 3.14
C LEU A 127 -3.81 -4.49 2.91
N PHE A 128 -3.14 -5.37 2.15
CA PHE A 128 -1.78 -5.15 1.66
C PHE A 128 -1.89 -4.58 0.25
N CYS A 129 -1.72 -3.26 0.12
CA CYS A 129 -2.03 -2.52 -1.11
C CYS A 129 -0.79 -2.01 -1.86
N GLY A 130 0.42 -2.40 -1.45
CA GLY A 130 1.65 -1.92 -2.07
C GLY A 130 1.65 -0.40 -2.24
N ASP A 131 1.78 0.04 -3.48
CA ASP A 131 1.89 1.44 -3.87
C ASP A 131 0.60 2.02 -4.48
N THR A 132 -0.55 1.40 -4.23
CA THR A 132 -1.83 1.97 -4.67
C THR A 132 -2.31 3.06 -3.72
N LEU A 133 -2.49 2.73 -2.43
CA LEU A 133 -2.91 3.66 -1.39
C LEU A 133 -1.79 3.83 -0.37
N PHE A 134 -1.44 5.07 -0.05
CA PHE A 134 -0.57 5.44 1.08
C PHE A 134 -1.38 6.18 2.14
N SER A 135 -0.88 6.21 3.38
CA SER A 135 -1.51 7.04 4.40
C SER A 135 -1.46 8.51 3.98
N ALA A 136 -2.66 9.13 3.92
CA ALA A 136 -2.93 10.47 3.42
C ALA A 136 -2.51 10.73 1.95
N GLY A 137 -2.26 9.67 1.16
CA GLY A 137 -1.76 9.81 -0.20
C GLY A 137 -2.05 8.60 -1.10
N CYS A 138 -1.46 8.59 -2.28
CA CYS A 138 -1.46 7.46 -3.20
C CYS A 138 -0.17 7.42 -4.02
N GLY A 139 0.10 6.29 -4.66
CA GLY A 139 1.26 6.12 -5.53
C GLY A 139 1.27 7.05 -6.75
N GLY A 140 2.45 7.36 -7.26
CA GLY A 140 2.64 7.98 -8.57
C GLY A 140 2.18 7.04 -9.69
N ILE A 141 2.02 7.57 -10.90
CA ILE A 141 1.55 6.79 -12.05
C ILE A 141 2.76 6.37 -12.90
N PHE A 142 3.11 5.07 -12.88
CA PHE A 142 4.26 4.50 -13.60
C PHE A 142 3.84 3.31 -14.51
N GLY A 143 2.99 3.58 -15.48
CA GLY A 143 2.54 2.60 -16.47
C GLY A 143 1.03 2.42 -16.54
N GLY A 144 0.30 2.73 -15.46
CA GLY A 144 -1.16 2.85 -15.50
C GLY A 144 -1.64 4.23 -15.91
N THR A 145 -2.91 4.53 -15.66
CA THR A 145 -3.53 5.84 -15.91
C THR A 145 -4.12 6.45 -14.64
N HIS A 146 -4.39 7.76 -14.67
CA HIS A 146 -5.06 8.46 -13.56
C HIS A 146 -6.47 7.91 -13.33
N GLU A 147 -7.19 7.58 -14.40
CA GLU A 147 -8.53 7.00 -14.32
C GLU A 147 -8.52 5.62 -13.68
N GLN A 148 -7.52 4.78 -14.01
CA GLN A 148 -7.32 3.48 -13.37
C GLN A 148 -7.04 3.64 -11.88
N MET A 149 -6.09 4.52 -11.50
CA MET A 149 -5.75 4.76 -10.09
C MET A 149 -6.96 5.27 -9.32
N HIS A 150 -7.70 6.24 -9.87
CA HIS A 150 -8.93 6.74 -9.26
C HIS A 150 -9.94 5.60 -9.02
N ALA A 151 -10.21 4.78 -10.04
CA ALA A 151 -11.12 3.64 -9.92
C ALA A 151 -10.65 2.63 -8.85
N SER A 152 -9.37 2.32 -8.82
CA SER A 152 -8.74 1.44 -7.81
C SER A 152 -8.90 2.00 -6.40
N LEU A 153 -8.66 3.30 -6.21
CA LEU A 153 -8.83 3.97 -4.92
C LEU A 153 -10.31 4.00 -4.47
N GLN A 154 -11.26 4.26 -5.38
CA GLN A 154 -12.69 4.20 -5.05
C GLN A 154 -13.12 2.78 -4.65
N ARG A 155 -12.53 1.77 -5.25
CA ARG A 155 -12.75 0.38 -4.91
C ARG A 155 -12.22 0.04 -3.51
N ILE A 156 -11.02 0.51 -3.15
CA ILE A 156 -10.47 0.37 -1.80
C ILE A 156 -11.33 1.15 -0.79
N ALA A 157 -11.78 2.35 -1.13
CA ALA A 157 -12.63 3.17 -0.28
C ALA A 157 -13.99 2.52 0.07
N ALA A 158 -14.44 1.55 -0.73
CA ALA A 158 -15.67 0.79 -0.50
C ALA A 158 -15.49 -0.43 0.43
N LEU A 159 -14.28 -0.76 0.86
CA LEU A 159 -14.00 -1.80 1.84
C LEU A 159 -14.52 -1.39 3.23
N PRO A 160 -14.68 -2.33 4.19
CA PRO A 160 -15.04 -2.00 5.57
C PRO A 160 -14.15 -0.91 6.17
N ALA A 161 -14.74 0.08 6.81
CA ALA A 161 -14.04 1.26 7.30
C ALA A 161 -12.99 0.98 8.39
N ASP A 162 -13.12 -0.14 9.08
CA ASP A 162 -12.19 -0.66 10.11
C ASP A 162 -11.01 -1.47 9.51
N THR A 163 -10.93 -1.59 8.19
CA THR A 163 -9.81 -2.25 7.50
C THR A 163 -8.49 -1.57 7.85
N LEU A 164 -7.50 -2.37 8.25
CA LEU A 164 -6.13 -1.92 8.44
C LEU A 164 -5.38 -1.89 7.10
N VAL A 165 -4.85 -0.74 6.73
CA VAL A 165 -4.18 -0.49 5.45
C VAL A 165 -2.66 -0.59 5.64
N TYR A 166 -2.07 -1.63 5.08
CA TYR A 166 -0.65 -1.93 5.09
C TYR A 166 -0.04 -1.52 3.75
N CYS A 167 0.30 -0.25 3.61
CA CYS A 167 1.02 0.26 2.44
C CYS A 167 2.54 0.02 2.56
N ALA A 168 3.25 0.20 1.45
CA ALA A 168 4.65 -0.21 1.38
C ALA A 168 5.65 0.87 1.84
N HIS A 169 5.24 2.13 2.05
CA HIS A 169 6.16 3.23 2.34
C HIS A 169 5.69 4.12 3.50
N GLU A 170 6.69 4.68 4.23
CA GLU A 170 6.50 5.67 5.28
C GLU A 170 6.48 7.10 4.70
N TYR A 171 5.42 7.45 3.97
CA TYR A 171 5.24 8.77 3.35
C TYR A 171 4.22 9.66 4.07
N THR A 172 3.68 9.20 5.19
CA THR A 172 2.51 9.81 5.85
C THR A 172 2.68 11.29 6.14
N LEU A 173 3.81 11.70 6.73
CA LEU A 173 4.02 13.11 7.09
C LEU A 173 4.13 14.01 5.85
N ALA A 174 4.83 13.56 4.80
CA ALA A 174 4.91 14.29 3.53
C ALA A 174 3.54 14.38 2.85
N ASN A 175 2.79 13.28 2.81
CA ASN A 175 1.44 13.25 2.23
C ASN A 175 0.47 14.17 2.98
N LEU A 176 0.51 14.22 4.31
CA LEU A 176 -0.29 15.17 5.12
C LEU A 176 0.08 16.62 4.82
N GLY A 177 1.35 16.90 4.51
CA GLY A 177 1.77 18.21 4.03
C GLY A 177 1.04 18.62 2.76
N PHE A 178 0.95 17.73 1.76
CA PHE A 178 0.18 17.98 0.55
C PHE A 178 -1.34 18.03 0.82
N ALA A 179 -1.85 17.14 1.67
CA ALA A 179 -3.27 17.15 2.05
C ALA A 179 -3.70 18.53 2.62
N LYS A 180 -2.83 19.21 3.38
CA LYS A 180 -3.07 20.59 3.86
C LYS A 180 -3.04 21.65 2.75
N TRP A 181 -2.33 21.43 1.65
CA TRP A 181 -2.45 22.33 0.50
C TRP A 181 -3.83 22.21 -0.15
N VAL A 182 -4.41 21.02 -0.19
CA VAL A 182 -5.73 20.75 -0.75
C VAL A 182 -6.86 21.23 0.20
N GLU A 183 -6.77 20.88 1.49
CA GLU A 183 -7.78 21.18 2.51
C GLU A 183 -7.13 21.82 3.76
N PRO A 184 -6.69 23.08 3.69
CA PRO A 184 -5.90 23.74 4.75
C PRO A 184 -6.64 23.91 6.09
N GLU A 185 -7.97 23.93 6.07
CA GLU A 185 -8.80 24.12 7.25
C GLU A 185 -9.38 22.79 7.81
N SER A 186 -8.98 21.64 7.26
CA SER A 186 -9.47 20.34 7.71
C SER A 186 -8.92 19.99 9.10
N GLU A 187 -9.79 20.02 10.11
CA GLU A 187 -9.42 19.63 11.49
C GLU A 187 -8.94 18.16 11.56
N ALA A 188 -9.49 17.28 10.72
CA ALA A 188 -9.08 15.88 10.67
C ALA A 188 -7.62 15.74 10.21
N ILE A 189 -7.23 16.45 9.15
CA ILE A 189 -5.86 16.46 8.63
C ILE A 189 -4.90 17.06 9.66
N LEU A 190 -5.27 18.18 10.28
CA LEU A 190 -4.43 18.85 11.30
C LEU A 190 -4.22 17.95 12.52
N ARG A 191 -5.27 17.28 13.00
CA ARG A 191 -5.19 16.32 14.11
C ARG A 191 -4.29 15.14 13.73
N ARG A 192 -4.50 14.53 12.55
CA ARG A 192 -3.70 13.41 12.07
C ARG A 192 -2.21 13.77 11.94
N GLU A 193 -1.90 15.00 11.48
CA GLU A 193 -0.51 15.46 11.42
C GLU A 193 0.15 15.53 12.80
N GLN A 194 -0.57 15.98 13.82
CA GLN A 194 -0.06 16.01 15.19
C GLN A 194 0.21 14.59 15.74
N GLU A 195 -0.72 13.66 15.51
CA GLU A 195 -0.57 12.24 15.88
C GLU A 195 0.67 11.62 15.21
N VAL A 196 0.80 11.82 13.89
CA VAL A 196 1.92 11.31 13.11
C VAL A 196 3.25 11.87 13.59
N LYS A 197 3.33 13.18 13.87
CA LYS A 197 4.54 13.80 14.44
C LYS A 197 4.89 13.22 15.80
N ALA A 198 3.89 12.92 16.64
CA ALA A 198 4.11 12.32 17.94
C ALA A 198 4.62 10.88 17.84
N LEU A 199 4.06 10.05 16.93
CA LEU A 199 4.54 8.69 16.65
C LEU A 199 5.98 8.68 16.16
N LEU A 200 6.29 9.50 15.14
CA LEU A 200 7.63 9.59 14.57
C LEU A 200 8.68 10.09 15.59
N ALA A 201 8.30 11.02 16.48
CA ALA A 201 9.18 11.49 17.55
C ALA A 201 9.51 10.40 18.59
N GLN A 202 8.65 9.37 18.70
CA GLN A 202 8.87 8.18 19.54
C GLN A 202 9.59 7.05 18.78
N GLY A 203 9.90 7.23 17.50
CA GLY A 203 10.48 6.18 16.64
C GLY A 203 9.47 5.13 16.18
N GLU A 204 8.19 5.38 16.39
CA GLU A 204 7.10 4.50 15.96
C GLU A 204 6.75 4.70 14.48
N ASN A 205 6.14 3.68 13.86
CA ASN A 205 5.65 3.76 12.50
C ASN A 205 4.27 4.42 12.48
N THR A 206 3.93 5.07 11.37
CA THR A 206 2.61 5.72 11.21
C THR A 206 1.59 4.83 10.51
N VAL A 207 2.04 3.72 9.97
CA VAL A 207 1.26 2.66 9.31
C VAL A 207 1.41 1.34 10.07
N PRO A 208 0.39 0.44 10.06
CA PRO A 208 -0.84 0.56 9.26
C PRO A 208 -1.74 1.71 9.72
N SER A 209 -2.45 2.30 8.78
CA SER A 209 -3.56 3.22 9.06
C SER A 209 -4.90 2.48 9.01
N ILE A 210 -5.94 3.07 9.60
CA ILE A 210 -7.32 2.55 9.48
C ILE A 210 -7.95 3.24 8.26
N LEU A 211 -8.68 2.47 7.44
CA LEU A 211 -9.32 3.02 6.24
C LEU A 211 -10.25 4.21 6.54
N GLN A 212 -10.95 4.19 7.67
CA GLN A 212 -11.75 5.33 8.13
C GLN A 212 -10.91 6.62 8.23
N THR A 213 -9.69 6.53 8.76
CA THR A 213 -8.78 7.68 8.84
C THR A 213 -8.40 8.19 7.45
N GLU A 214 -8.16 7.28 6.50
CA GLU A 214 -7.87 7.64 5.12
C GLU A 214 -9.08 8.32 4.44
N LEU A 215 -10.30 7.83 4.68
CA LEU A 215 -11.52 8.46 4.18
C LEU A 215 -11.74 9.89 4.73
N GLU A 216 -11.19 10.19 5.90
CA GLU A 216 -11.30 11.51 6.53
C GLU A 216 -10.17 12.47 6.16
N THR A 217 -8.98 11.95 5.79
CA THR A 217 -7.77 12.77 5.67
C THR A 217 -7.09 12.72 4.30
N ASN A 218 -7.36 11.68 3.50
CA ASN A 218 -6.67 11.46 2.24
C ASN A 218 -7.38 12.18 1.07
N PRO A 219 -6.81 13.23 0.48
CA PRO A 219 -7.48 13.99 -0.59
C PRO A 219 -7.77 13.15 -1.83
N PHE A 220 -7.01 12.09 -2.10
CA PHE A 220 -7.21 11.21 -3.24
C PHE A 220 -8.41 10.27 -3.09
N LEU A 221 -8.84 9.97 -1.86
CA LEU A 221 -10.10 9.26 -1.57
C LEU A 221 -11.29 10.22 -1.47
N ARG A 222 -11.05 11.51 -1.29
CA ARG A 222 -12.03 12.56 -1.01
C ARG A 222 -12.39 13.44 -2.22
N VAL A 223 -12.03 13.00 -3.42
CA VAL A 223 -12.25 13.74 -4.68
C VAL A 223 -13.71 14.15 -4.94
N GLY A 224 -14.68 13.47 -4.32
CA GLY A 224 -16.10 13.83 -4.40
C GLY A 224 -16.54 14.88 -3.38
N THR A 225 -15.66 15.37 -2.49
CA THR A 225 -16.03 16.40 -1.51
C THR A 225 -15.93 17.80 -2.12
N PRO A 226 -16.83 18.75 -1.73
CA PRO A 226 -16.79 20.10 -2.26
C PRO A 226 -15.44 20.82 -2.02
N ALA A 227 -14.77 20.55 -0.90
CA ALA A 227 -13.50 21.19 -0.54
C ALA A 227 -12.37 20.77 -1.50
N VAL A 228 -12.22 19.45 -1.73
CA VAL A 228 -11.21 18.90 -2.64
C VAL A 228 -11.49 19.31 -4.08
N GLN A 229 -12.76 19.26 -4.53
CA GLN A 229 -13.15 19.72 -5.85
C GLN A 229 -12.81 21.20 -6.06
N ALA A 230 -13.19 22.06 -5.13
CA ALA A 230 -12.89 23.50 -5.23
C ALA A 230 -11.37 23.77 -5.22
N ALA A 231 -10.58 23.00 -4.49
CA ALA A 231 -9.11 23.11 -4.50
C ALA A 231 -8.54 22.71 -5.87
N ALA A 232 -9.00 21.59 -6.44
CA ALA A 232 -8.58 21.11 -7.75
C ALA A 232 -8.96 22.11 -8.87
N GLU A 233 -10.18 22.65 -8.84
CA GLU A 233 -10.65 23.67 -9.80
C GLU A 233 -9.85 24.97 -9.71
N ARG A 234 -9.48 25.41 -8.51
CA ARG A 234 -8.56 26.56 -8.33
C ARG A 234 -7.21 26.32 -8.95
N TYR A 235 -6.65 25.10 -8.78
CA TYR A 235 -5.38 24.73 -9.35
C TYR A 235 -5.38 24.72 -10.88
N VAL A 236 -6.41 24.15 -11.51
CA VAL A 236 -6.49 24.08 -13.00
C VAL A 236 -7.09 25.31 -13.65
N GLY A 237 -7.80 26.17 -12.90
CA GLY A 237 -8.42 27.42 -13.40
C GLY A 237 -9.74 27.23 -14.14
N HIS A 238 -10.38 26.07 -14.04
CA HIS A 238 -11.70 25.80 -14.66
C HIS A 238 -12.47 24.76 -13.85
N ALA A 239 -13.79 24.64 -14.10
CA ALA A 239 -14.64 23.64 -13.47
C ALA A 239 -14.28 22.23 -13.93
N LEU A 240 -14.42 21.26 -13.04
CA LEU A 240 -14.19 19.82 -13.26
C LEU A 240 -15.50 19.06 -13.13
N GLY A 241 -15.76 18.13 -14.07
CA GLY A 241 -17.05 17.46 -14.22
C GLY A 241 -17.14 16.08 -13.55
N SER A 242 -16.00 15.52 -13.07
CA SER A 242 -15.98 14.16 -12.51
C SER A 242 -14.91 13.99 -11.44
N GLY A 243 -15.09 12.99 -10.56
CA GLY A 243 -14.08 12.63 -9.56
C GLY A 243 -12.73 12.22 -10.18
N ALA A 244 -12.74 11.59 -11.35
CA ALA A 244 -11.52 11.24 -12.08
C ALA A 244 -10.76 12.48 -12.58
N GLU A 245 -11.44 13.53 -13.02
CA GLU A 245 -10.81 14.79 -13.38
C GLU A 245 -10.24 15.51 -12.14
N VAL A 246 -10.98 15.51 -11.03
CA VAL A 246 -10.52 16.05 -9.75
C VAL A 246 -9.27 15.29 -9.28
N PHE A 247 -9.31 13.95 -9.28
CA PHE A 247 -8.15 13.11 -8.97
C PHE A 247 -6.94 13.48 -9.85
N THR A 248 -7.14 13.55 -11.17
CA THR A 248 -6.10 13.88 -12.13
C THR A 248 -5.46 15.25 -11.83
N ALA A 249 -6.31 16.24 -11.49
CA ALA A 249 -5.84 17.58 -11.16
C ALA A 249 -4.96 17.60 -9.89
N ILE A 250 -5.43 16.99 -8.79
CA ILE A 250 -4.66 16.97 -7.53
C ILE A 250 -3.41 16.09 -7.63
N ARG A 251 -3.43 14.95 -8.40
CA ARG A 251 -2.24 14.12 -8.61
C ARG A 251 -1.16 14.89 -9.39
N ARG A 252 -1.56 15.57 -10.49
CA ARG A 252 -0.65 16.43 -11.25
C ARG A 252 -0.13 17.61 -10.45
N TRP A 253 -0.96 18.17 -9.57
CA TRP A 253 -0.54 19.25 -8.66
C TRP A 253 0.57 18.75 -7.72
N LYS A 254 0.35 17.59 -7.08
CA LYS A 254 1.35 16.99 -6.21
C LYS A 254 2.66 16.70 -6.96
N ASP A 255 2.59 16.04 -8.13
CA ASP A 255 3.76 15.64 -8.92
C ASP A 255 4.61 16.83 -9.43
N ARG A 256 3.99 18.00 -9.62
CA ARG A 256 4.68 19.15 -10.23
C ARG A 256 5.19 20.18 -9.23
N GLU A 257 4.51 20.31 -8.12
CA GLU A 257 4.73 21.45 -7.22
C GLU A 257 5.05 21.01 -5.79
N TYR A 258 4.79 19.76 -5.41
CA TYR A 258 4.99 19.29 -4.04
C TYR A 258 6.06 18.21 -3.91
N ASP A 259 6.16 17.24 -4.81
CA ASP A 259 7.13 16.11 -4.78
C ASP A 259 8.53 16.49 -5.25
#